data_f943b46583ffbd4ba49430786f33df6d
#
_entry.id   f943b46583ffbd4ba49430786f33df6d
#
_cell.length_a   1.000
_cell.length_b   1.000
_cell.length_c   1.000
_cell.angle_alpha   90.00
_cell.angle_beta   90.00
_cell.angle_gamma   90.00
#
_symmetry.space_group_name_H-M   'P 1'
#
loop_
_entity.id
_entity.type
_entity.pdbx_description
1 polymer ?
#
loop_
_entity_poly.entity_id
_entity_poly.type
_entity_poly.pdbx_seq_one_letter_code
_entity_poly.pdbx_strand_id
1 'polypeptide(L)'
;FSSAAESRLYRDVWGCDVIGMTNMPEAKLAREAELCYASVAMITDYDSWHPDHGSVEITDIIRVLTGNADKARAMVAHLPGLLGDVRTPCPHGCDRALDHAILTAPEARDPAMLARLSAIAGRVLAPSKGHHGA
;
A
#
# COMPACT_ATOMS: atom_id res chain seq x y z
N PHE A 1 2.33 16.51 -11.79
CA PHE A 1 1.07 17.09 -12.30
C PHE A 1 0.76 16.46 -13.64
N SER A 2 -0.53 16.11 -13.88
CA SER A 2 -0.98 15.55 -15.14
C SER A 2 -1.41 16.64 -16.12
N SER A 3 -1.18 16.39 -17.41
CA SER A 3 -1.83 17.15 -18.46
C SER A 3 -3.32 16.78 -18.56
N ALA A 4 -4.13 17.60 -19.21
CA ALA A 4 -5.54 17.30 -19.44
C ALA A 4 -5.76 15.99 -20.25
N ALA A 5 -4.80 15.63 -21.10
CA ALA A 5 -4.86 14.38 -21.87
C ALA A 5 -4.60 13.15 -20.98
N GLU A 6 -3.59 13.22 -20.12
CA GLU A 6 -3.28 12.16 -19.14
C GLU A 6 -4.44 11.99 -18.15
N SER A 7 -4.98 13.07 -17.64
CA SER A 7 -6.10 13.07 -16.72
C SER A 7 -7.33 12.35 -17.31
N ARG A 8 -7.66 12.62 -18.57
CA ARG A 8 -8.73 11.89 -19.29
C ARG A 8 -8.41 10.42 -19.49
N LEU A 9 -7.17 10.08 -19.82
CA LEU A 9 -6.73 8.69 -19.95
C LEU A 9 -6.94 7.93 -18.65
N TYR A 10 -6.50 8.48 -17.52
CA TYR A 10 -6.63 7.85 -16.20
C TYR A 10 -8.09 7.68 -15.80
N ARG A 11 -8.90 8.73 -15.97
CA ARG A 11 -10.32 8.70 -15.58
C ARG A 11 -11.17 7.87 -16.54
N ASP A 12 -11.10 8.15 -17.84
CA ASP A 12 -12.09 7.67 -18.81
C ASP A 12 -11.72 6.29 -19.38
N VAL A 13 -10.43 5.97 -19.45
CA VAL A 13 -9.93 4.70 -20.03
C VAL A 13 -9.55 3.71 -18.93
N TRP A 14 -8.82 4.16 -17.91
CA TRP A 14 -8.36 3.28 -16.82
C TRP A 14 -9.33 3.22 -15.64
N GLY A 15 -10.33 4.08 -15.59
CA GLY A 15 -11.33 4.11 -14.53
C GLY A 15 -10.76 4.46 -13.16
N CYS A 16 -9.73 5.31 -13.10
CA CYS A 16 -9.12 5.71 -11.84
C CYS A 16 -9.99 6.73 -11.11
N ASP A 17 -10.19 6.52 -9.80
CA ASP A 17 -10.96 7.42 -8.94
C ASP A 17 -10.11 8.57 -8.39
N VAL A 18 -8.83 8.31 -8.15
CA VAL A 18 -7.87 9.27 -7.59
C VAL A 18 -6.52 9.17 -8.29
N ILE A 19 -5.75 10.26 -8.27
CA ILE A 19 -4.37 10.30 -8.74
C ILE A 19 -3.44 10.76 -7.62
N GLY A 20 -2.29 10.10 -7.50
CA GLY A 20 -1.24 10.41 -6.52
C GLY A 20 0.13 10.05 -7.08
N MET A 21 1.19 10.24 -6.28
CA MET A 21 2.57 10.05 -6.73
C MET A 21 3.28 8.82 -6.18
N THR A 22 2.89 8.26 -5.04
CA THR A 22 3.73 7.33 -4.28
C THR A 22 3.10 5.97 -3.99
N ASN A 23 1.83 5.82 -4.27
CA ASN A 23 1.03 4.68 -3.80
C ASN A 23 1.49 3.32 -4.34
N MET A 24 1.91 3.26 -5.59
CA MET A 24 2.21 1.98 -6.24
C MET A 24 3.48 1.28 -5.74
N PRO A 25 4.61 1.95 -5.46
CA PRO A 25 5.75 1.30 -4.81
C PRO A 25 5.39 0.74 -3.44
N GLU A 26 4.68 1.49 -2.63
CA GLU A 26 4.26 1.07 -1.28
C GLU A 26 3.31 -0.13 -1.30
N ALA A 27 2.32 -0.13 -2.19
CA ALA A 27 1.37 -1.23 -2.33
C ALA A 27 2.05 -2.54 -2.74
N LYS A 28 3.05 -2.49 -3.64
CA LYS A 28 3.85 -3.65 -4.04
C LYS A 28 4.70 -4.18 -2.90
N LEU A 29 5.42 -3.30 -2.21
CA LEU A 29 6.26 -3.66 -1.07
C LEU A 29 5.44 -4.22 0.10
N ALA A 30 4.26 -3.65 0.37
CA ALA A 30 3.35 -4.19 1.36
C ALA A 30 2.91 -5.61 1.02
N ARG A 31 2.60 -5.90 -0.25
CA ARG A 31 2.25 -7.25 -0.68
C ARG A 31 3.41 -8.22 -0.58
N GLU A 32 4.64 -7.80 -0.92
CA GLU A 32 5.86 -8.60 -0.69
C GLU A 32 6.11 -8.90 0.79
N ALA A 33 5.73 -7.98 1.67
CA ALA A 33 5.83 -8.15 3.13
C ALA A 33 4.60 -8.85 3.74
N GLU A 34 3.69 -9.38 2.93
CA GLU A 34 2.44 -10.03 3.36
C GLU A 34 1.55 -9.13 4.25
N LEU A 35 1.57 -7.83 3.98
CA LEU A 35 0.76 -6.84 4.66
C LEU A 35 -0.51 -6.51 3.85
N CYS A 36 -1.63 -6.44 4.53
CA CYS A 36 -2.82 -5.82 3.97
C CYS A 36 -2.58 -4.31 3.85
N TYR A 37 -2.84 -3.77 2.67
CA TYR A 37 -2.58 -2.38 2.35
C TYR A 37 -3.88 -1.66 2.00
N ALA A 38 -4.07 -0.50 2.55
CA ALA A 38 -5.14 0.41 2.18
C ALA A 38 -4.61 1.84 2.15
N SER A 39 -5.11 2.63 1.21
CA SER A 39 -4.74 4.03 1.07
C SER A 39 -5.86 4.92 1.57
N VAL A 40 -5.49 5.96 2.29
CA VAL A 40 -6.37 7.07 2.63
C VAL A 40 -5.90 8.30 1.87
N ALA A 41 -6.65 8.66 0.83
CA ALA A 41 -6.32 9.80 -0.01
C ALA A 41 -6.77 11.11 0.64
N MET A 42 -5.84 12.00 0.90
CA MET A 42 -6.10 13.36 1.35
C MET A 42 -6.30 14.25 0.11
N ILE A 43 -7.53 14.29 -0.38
CA ILE A 43 -7.86 15.02 -1.60
C ILE A 43 -7.66 16.52 -1.39
N THR A 44 -6.96 17.16 -2.31
CA THR A 44 -6.68 18.61 -2.30
C THR A 44 -7.52 19.37 -3.32
N ASP A 45 -7.70 18.81 -4.47
CA ASP A 45 -8.35 19.44 -5.61
C ASP A 45 -8.84 18.40 -6.63
N TYR A 46 -9.54 18.86 -7.63
CA TYR A 46 -9.83 18.06 -8.82
C TYR A 46 -8.66 18.14 -9.81
N ASP A 47 -8.43 17.06 -10.53
CA ASP A 47 -7.43 17.03 -11.59
C ASP A 47 -7.88 17.87 -12.81
N SER A 48 -6.97 18.12 -13.77
CA SER A 48 -7.13 19.02 -14.90
C SER A 48 -8.30 18.74 -15.87
N TRP A 49 -9.04 17.66 -15.64
CA TRP A 49 -10.26 17.33 -16.40
C TRP A 49 -11.50 18.14 -15.99
N HIS A 50 -11.52 18.72 -14.79
CA HIS A 50 -12.72 19.36 -14.25
C HIS A 50 -12.95 20.74 -14.90
N PRO A 51 -14.10 20.99 -15.54
CA PRO A 51 -14.30 22.21 -16.35
C PRO A 51 -14.46 23.47 -15.50
N ASP A 52 -14.98 23.35 -14.28
CA ASP A 52 -15.33 24.50 -13.44
C ASP A 52 -14.21 24.93 -12.46
N HIS A 53 -13.08 24.21 -12.47
CA HIS A 53 -11.93 24.60 -11.69
C HIS A 53 -10.90 25.28 -12.57
N GLY A 54 -10.85 26.62 -12.49
CA GLY A 54 -9.75 27.42 -13.01
C GLY A 54 -8.42 27.07 -12.34
N SER A 55 -7.39 27.89 -12.52
CA SER A 55 -6.11 27.68 -11.83
C SER A 55 -6.34 27.61 -10.31
N VAL A 56 -5.99 26.46 -9.71
CA VAL A 56 -6.09 26.27 -8.26
C VAL A 56 -5.08 27.19 -7.58
N GLU A 57 -5.56 28.05 -6.70
CA GLU A 57 -4.70 28.95 -5.93
C GLU A 57 -3.90 28.15 -4.90
N ILE A 58 -2.59 28.40 -4.82
CA ILE A 58 -1.70 27.69 -3.88
C ILE A 58 -2.18 27.83 -2.44
N THR A 59 -2.75 28.97 -2.09
CA THR A 59 -3.31 29.26 -0.74
C THR A 59 -4.45 28.32 -0.38
N ASP A 60 -5.31 27.99 -1.34
CA ASP A 60 -6.42 27.04 -1.13
C ASP A 60 -5.89 25.62 -0.94
N ILE A 61 -4.91 25.20 -1.72
CA ILE A 61 -4.24 23.89 -1.55
C ILE A 61 -3.64 23.79 -0.14
N ILE A 62 -2.91 24.80 0.32
CA ILE A 62 -2.29 24.80 1.66
C ILE A 62 -3.37 24.71 2.76
N ARG A 63 -4.46 25.46 2.62
CA ARG A 63 -5.57 25.41 3.58
C ARG A 63 -6.20 24.02 3.65
N VAL A 64 -6.44 23.39 2.52
CA VAL A 64 -7.01 22.03 2.45
C VAL A 64 -6.02 21.00 3.00
N LEU A 65 -4.74 21.09 2.66
CA LEU A 65 -3.69 20.20 3.18
C LEU A 65 -3.60 20.26 4.70
N THR A 66 -3.63 21.47 5.29
CA THR A 66 -3.58 21.64 6.74
C THR A 66 -4.79 20.98 7.42
N GLY A 67 -6.01 21.22 6.91
CA GLY A 67 -7.22 20.59 7.42
C GLY A 67 -7.22 19.07 7.27
N ASN A 68 -6.68 18.56 6.17
CA ASN A 68 -6.53 17.13 5.94
C ASN A 68 -5.50 16.49 6.89
N ALA A 69 -4.41 17.20 7.21
CA ALA A 69 -3.41 16.74 8.17
C ALA A 69 -4.01 16.53 9.58
N ASP A 70 -4.88 17.42 10.01
CA ASP A 70 -5.55 17.29 11.32
C ASP A 70 -6.52 16.09 11.34
N LYS A 71 -7.28 15.90 10.26
CA LYS A 71 -8.13 14.70 10.09
C LYS A 71 -7.32 13.42 10.08
N ALA A 72 -6.19 13.40 9.37
CA ALA A 72 -5.30 12.24 9.33
C ALA A 72 -4.71 11.91 10.71
N ARG A 73 -4.28 12.91 11.48
CA ARG A 73 -3.82 12.69 12.87
C ARG A 73 -4.90 12.09 13.74
N ALA A 74 -6.12 12.61 13.66
CA ALA A 74 -7.25 12.07 14.42
C ALA A 74 -7.57 10.63 14.02
N MET A 75 -7.59 10.32 12.72
CA MET A 75 -7.78 8.97 12.20
C MET A 75 -6.72 8.01 12.74
N VAL A 76 -5.43 8.35 12.65
CA VAL A 76 -4.33 7.51 13.12
C VAL A 76 -4.43 7.27 14.63
N ALA A 77 -4.85 8.27 15.41
CA ALA A 77 -5.03 8.11 16.85
C ALA A 77 -6.16 7.13 17.21
N HIS A 78 -7.22 7.06 16.41
CA HIS A 78 -8.36 6.16 16.65
C HIS A 78 -8.19 4.76 16.05
N LEU A 79 -7.40 4.62 15.00
CA LEU A 79 -7.28 3.38 14.22
C LEU A 79 -6.88 2.15 15.04
N PRO A 80 -5.92 2.21 15.99
CA PRO A 80 -5.54 1.03 16.79
C PRO A 80 -6.70 0.44 17.57
N GLY A 81 -7.56 1.29 18.14
CA GLY A 81 -8.75 0.84 18.87
C GLY A 81 -9.82 0.17 18.00
N LEU A 82 -9.86 0.48 16.72
CA LEU A 82 -10.80 -0.12 15.76
C LEU A 82 -10.30 -1.44 15.16
N LEU A 83 -8.98 -1.59 15.01
CA LEU A 83 -8.39 -2.80 14.40
C LEU A 83 -8.43 -4.03 15.35
N GLY A 84 -8.46 -3.82 16.66
CA GLY A 84 -8.45 -4.89 17.65
C GLY A 84 -7.14 -5.70 17.66
N ASP A 85 -7.03 -6.64 18.60
CA ASP A 85 -5.83 -7.45 18.79
C ASP A 85 -5.84 -8.74 17.95
N VAL A 86 -6.99 -9.14 17.43
CA VAL A 86 -7.15 -10.39 16.68
C VAL A 86 -7.13 -10.10 15.18
N ARG A 87 -6.08 -10.58 14.53
CA ARG A 87 -5.95 -10.49 13.09
C ARG A 87 -6.77 -11.58 12.39
N THR A 88 -7.79 -11.20 11.65
CA THR A 88 -8.51 -12.12 10.77
C THR A 88 -7.71 -12.38 9.49
N PRO A 89 -7.73 -13.62 8.94
CA PRO A 89 -7.11 -13.89 7.65
C PRO A 89 -7.64 -12.95 6.56
N CYS A 90 -6.76 -12.52 5.67
CA CYS A 90 -7.14 -11.65 4.57
C CYS A 90 -7.99 -12.42 3.55
N PRO A 91 -9.21 -11.96 3.20
CA PRO A 91 -10.05 -12.65 2.21
C PRO A 91 -9.44 -12.66 0.81
N HIS A 92 -8.47 -11.78 0.54
CA HIS A 92 -7.74 -11.70 -0.72
C HIS A 92 -6.36 -12.37 -0.67
N GLY A 93 -6.01 -13.04 0.42
CA GLY A 93 -4.74 -13.74 0.59
C GLY A 93 -3.50 -12.84 0.61
N CYS A 94 -3.63 -11.56 0.97
CA CYS A 94 -2.46 -10.67 1.05
C CYS A 94 -1.46 -11.12 2.12
N ASP A 95 -1.94 -11.64 3.23
CA ASP A 95 -1.17 -12.19 4.34
C ASP A 95 -0.47 -13.54 4.04
N ARG A 96 -0.66 -14.06 2.84
CA ARG A 96 -0.06 -15.31 2.33
C ARG A 96 0.46 -15.16 0.89
N ALA A 97 0.80 -13.95 0.50
CA ALA A 97 1.22 -13.64 -0.87
C ALA A 97 2.51 -14.39 -1.29
N LEU A 98 3.34 -14.81 -0.33
CA LEU A 98 4.61 -15.48 -0.56
C LEU A 98 4.52 -17.02 -0.58
N ASP A 99 3.36 -17.64 -0.32
CA ASP A 99 3.25 -19.09 -0.23
C ASP A 99 3.83 -19.83 -1.45
N HIS A 100 3.72 -19.24 -2.63
CA HIS A 100 4.20 -19.82 -3.90
C HIS A 100 5.10 -18.86 -4.69
N ALA A 101 5.58 -17.77 -4.07
CA ALA A 101 6.31 -16.73 -4.79
C ALA A 101 7.83 -16.98 -4.88
N ILE A 102 8.40 -17.81 -3.99
CA ILE A 102 9.84 -18.03 -3.91
C ILE A 102 10.21 -19.35 -4.59
N LEU A 103 10.73 -19.22 -5.81
CA LEU A 103 11.09 -20.37 -6.67
C LEU A 103 12.48 -20.93 -6.37
N THR A 104 13.35 -20.17 -5.67
CA THR A 104 14.71 -20.63 -5.34
C THR A 104 14.65 -21.81 -4.39
N ALA A 105 15.25 -22.93 -4.79
CA ALA A 105 15.32 -24.14 -3.99
C ALA A 105 15.98 -23.85 -2.62
N PRO A 106 15.52 -24.46 -1.54
CA PRO A 106 16.02 -24.17 -0.18
C PRO A 106 17.55 -24.29 -0.03
N GLU A 107 18.14 -25.30 -0.67
CA GLU A 107 19.58 -25.57 -0.64
C GLU A 107 20.42 -24.54 -1.41
N ALA A 108 19.80 -23.82 -2.33
CA ALA A 108 20.45 -22.78 -3.13
C ALA A 108 20.32 -21.38 -2.52
N ARG A 109 19.68 -21.25 -1.36
CA ARG A 109 19.45 -19.95 -0.72
C ARG A 109 20.67 -19.53 0.09
N ASP A 110 21.16 -18.31 -0.16
CA ASP A 110 22.26 -17.73 0.60
C ASP A 110 21.85 -17.42 2.05
N PRO A 111 22.53 -17.96 3.08
CA PRO A 111 22.21 -17.71 4.48
C PRO A 111 22.27 -16.23 4.87
N ALA A 112 23.18 -15.45 4.32
CA ALA A 112 23.28 -14.02 4.60
C ALA A 112 22.06 -13.25 4.04
N MET A 113 21.57 -13.64 2.88
CA MET A 113 20.36 -13.08 2.29
C MET A 113 19.11 -13.48 3.09
N LEU A 114 19.01 -14.74 3.54
CA LEU A 114 17.92 -15.20 4.40
C LEU A 114 17.83 -14.37 5.69
N ALA A 115 18.97 -14.10 6.34
CA ALA A 115 19.02 -13.28 7.52
C ALA A 115 18.53 -11.85 7.26
N ARG A 116 18.89 -11.25 6.13
CA ARG A 116 18.45 -9.90 5.73
C ARG A 116 16.95 -9.83 5.43
N LEU A 117 16.38 -10.88 4.86
CA LEU A 117 14.96 -10.95 4.48
C LEU A 117 14.06 -11.47 5.59
N SER A 118 14.62 -11.85 6.73
CA SER A 118 13.86 -12.52 7.81
C SER A 118 12.65 -11.73 8.32
N ALA A 119 12.76 -10.41 8.39
CA ALA A 119 11.65 -9.55 8.84
C ALA A 119 10.48 -9.49 7.84
N ILE A 120 10.76 -9.68 6.55
CA ILE A 120 9.76 -9.55 5.47
C ILE A 120 9.21 -10.93 5.07
N ALA A 121 10.08 -11.89 4.83
CA ALA A 121 9.74 -13.18 4.26
C ALA A 121 10.05 -14.37 5.21
N GLY A 122 10.33 -14.09 6.47
CA GLY A 122 10.72 -15.11 7.47
C GLY A 122 9.71 -16.24 7.60
N ARG A 123 8.42 -15.96 7.44
CA ARG A 123 7.36 -16.97 7.49
C ARG A 123 7.59 -18.12 6.48
N VAL A 124 8.00 -17.79 5.26
CA VAL A 124 8.18 -18.78 4.17
C VAL A 124 9.64 -19.19 3.97
N LEU A 125 10.60 -18.42 4.47
CA LEU A 125 12.03 -18.68 4.33
C LEU A 125 12.64 -19.39 5.54
N ALA A 126 11.97 -19.35 6.71
CA ALA A 126 12.43 -20.10 7.87
C ALA A 126 12.51 -21.60 7.56
N PRO A 127 13.55 -22.32 8.01
CA PRO A 127 13.60 -23.76 7.83
C PRO A 127 12.35 -24.37 8.44
N SER A 128 11.65 -25.19 7.68
CA SER A 128 10.51 -25.96 8.19
C SER A 128 10.99 -26.71 9.43
N LYS A 129 10.40 -26.44 10.59
CA LYS A 129 10.60 -27.30 11.77
C LYS A 129 10.14 -28.69 11.32
N GLY A 130 11.13 -29.56 11.08
CA GLY A 130 10.87 -30.90 10.62
C GLY A 130 9.81 -31.55 11.52
N HIS A 131 8.70 -31.91 10.97
CA HIS A 131 7.87 -32.95 11.52
C HIS A 131 8.72 -34.23 11.40
N HIS A 132 9.49 -34.52 12.43
CA HIS A 132 9.90 -35.89 12.68
C HIS A 132 8.60 -36.63 13.07
N GLY A 133 7.90 -37.15 12.07
CA GLY A 133 6.88 -38.17 12.26
C GLY A 133 7.59 -39.44 12.71
N ALA A 134 7.24 -39.86 13.90
CA ALA A 134 7.41 -41.22 14.35
C ALA A 134 6.36 -42.11 13.68
#